data_c1d7bec0da1682a3adbe3c48cf26f973
#
_entry.id   c1d7bec0da1682a3adbe3c48cf26f973
#
_cell.length_a   1.000
_cell.length_b   1.000
_cell.length_c   1.000
_cell.angle_alpha   90.00
_cell.angle_beta   90.00
_cell.angle_gamma   90.00
#
_symmetry.space_group_name_H-M   'P 1'
#
loop_
_entity.id
_entity.type
_entity.pdbx_description
1 polymer ?
#
loop_
_entity_poly.entity_id
_entity_poly.type
_entity_poly.pdbx_seq_one_letter_code
_entity_poly.pdbx_strand_id
1 'polypeptide(L)'
;MTGRTIRWIAAVAAVAIVAAAAGWFGARRIAGAFNPDPVSIASASLESMREQNRLVVFAARYVAVVTSTQSRFGLSARKTLIMPGNVRYEIDLGALSPRDVRWNAATRRLTVTLPPPAVAGPEVDMAAIREYDGGGVLMALSDAGTALDAANRKAAQAXLLRQAKGALPMRLARDAGRRAVERSFAMPLAAAGLDPAVTVRFADEPAASDGE
;
A
#
# COMPACT_ATOMS: atom_id res chain seq x y z
N MET A 1 -24.34 74.35 -19.50
CA MET A 1 -23.73 73.07 -19.81
C MET A 1 -24.68 72.32 -20.73
N THR A 2 -24.27 72.12 -21.95
CA THR A 2 -25.16 71.63 -23.02
C THR A 2 -25.48 70.16 -22.86
N GLY A 3 -26.72 69.73 -23.18
CA GLY A 3 -27.19 68.38 -23.04
C GLY A 3 -26.30 67.28 -23.72
N ARG A 4 -25.41 67.71 -24.61
CA ARG A 4 -24.43 66.77 -25.25
C ARG A 4 -23.36 66.28 -24.29
N THR A 5 -22.87 67.09 -23.36
CA THR A 5 -21.86 66.69 -22.38
C THR A 5 -22.42 65.67 -21.36
N ILE A 6 -23.67 65.82 -20.94
CA ILE A 6 -24.35 64.92 -20.03
C ILE A 6 -24.54 63.53 -20.71
N ARG A 7 -24.89 63.51 -21.99
CA ARG A 7 -25.08 62.27 -22.75
C ARG A 7 -23.76 61.53 -22.95
N TRP A 8 -22.65 62.23 -23.15
CA TRP A 8 -21.31 61.63 -23.26
C TRP A 8 -20.84 61.03 -21.90
N ILE A 9 -21.09 61.73 -20.82
CA ILE A 9 -20.76 61.25 -19.48
C ILE A 9 -21.57 59.99 -19.14
N ALA A 10 -22.88 59.96 -19.48
CA ALA A 10 -23.73 58.84 -19.27
C ALA A 10 -23.27 57.61 -20.10
N ALA A 11 -22.85 57.85 -21.36
CA ALA A 11 -22.34 56.77 -22.22
C ALA A 11 -21.04 56.18 -21.68
N VAL A 12 -20.12 57.00 -21.23
CA VAL A 12 -18.84 56.54 -20.64
C VAL A 12 -19.10 55.78 -19.34
N ALA A 13 -20.02 56.27 -18.50
CA ALA A 13 -20.39 55.55 -17.26
C ALA A 13 -21.02 54.18 -17.57
N ALA A 14 -21.90 54.10 -18.58
CA ALA A 14 -22.50 52.83 -18.98
C ALA A 14 -21.45 51.82 -19.47
N VAL A 15 -20.50 52.28 -20.30
CA VAL A 15 -19.40 51.42 -20.78
C VAL A 15 -18.51 50.96 -19.59
N ALA A 16 -18.21 51.81 -18.64
CA ALA A 16 -17.43 51.47 -17.46
C ALA A 16 -18.15 50.41 -16.60
N ILE A 17 -19.47 50.56 -16.43
CA ILE A 17 -20.28 49.59 -15.67
C ILE A 17 -20.31 48.21 -16.39
N VAL A 18 -20.48 48.20 -17.70
CA VAL A 18 -20.48 46.96 -18.50
C VAL A 18 -19.10 46.30 -18.43
N ALA A 19 -18.02 47.07 -18.55
CA ALA A 19 -16.63 46.57 -18.44
C ALA A 19 -16.37 46.00 -17.03
N ALA A 20 -16.81 46.67 -15.99
CA ALA A 20 -16.66 46.21 -14.60
C ALA A 20 -17.50 44.91 -14.38
N ALA A 21 -18.72 44.87 -14.90
CA ALA A 21 -19.55 43.66 -14.79
C ALA A 21 -18.95 42.50 -15.56
N ALA A 22 -18.47 42.72 -16.80
CA ALA A 22 -17.79 41.69 -17.59
C ALA A 22 -16.52 41.19 -16.89
N GLY A 23 -15.70 42.08 -16.32
CA GLY A 23 -14.51 41.73 -15.52
C GLY A 23 -14.86 40.91 -14.29
N TRP A 24 -15.91 41.32 -13.58
CA TRP A 24 -16.40 40.62 -12.39
C TRP A 24 -16.88 39.20 -12.73
N PHE A 25 -17.69 39.06 -13.80
CA PHE A 25 -18.18 37.78 -14.26
C PHE A 25 -17.05 36.89 -14.79
N GLY A 26 -16.11 37.48 -15.53
CA GLY A 26 -14.93 36.79 -16.01
C GLY A 26 -14.07 36.26 -14.86
N ALA A 27 -13.78 37.10 -13.87
CA ALA A 27 -13.02 36.75 -12.68
C ALA A 27 -13.71 35.63 -11.89
N ARG A 28 -15.05 35.70 -11.75
CA ARG A 28 -15.82 34.64 -11.06
C ARG A 28 -15.78 33.32 -11.81
N ARG A 29 -15.86 33.33 -13.14
CA ARG A 29 -15.77 32.10 -13.94
C ARG A 29 -14.37 31.47 -13.86
N ILE A 30 -13.33 32.30 -13.90
CA ILE A 30 -11.94 31.84 -13.76
C ILE A 30 -11.71 31.26 -12.35
N ALA A 31 -12.18 31.97 -11.32
CA ALA A 31 -12.07 31.50 -9.94
C ALA A 31 -12.81 30.15 -9.72
N GLY A 32 -13.97 29.99 -10.37
CA GLY A 32 -14.71 28.73 -10.32
C GLY A 32 -14.00 27.57 -11.04
N ALA A 33 -13.31 27.89 -12.15
CA ALA A 33 -12.53 26.90 -12.89
C ALA A 33 -11.29 26.41 -12.13
N PHE A 34 -10.81 27.23 -11.19
CA PHE A 34 -9.65 26.89 -10.33
C PHE A 34 -10.07 26.40 -8.93
N ASN A 35 -11.35 26.05 -8.74
CA ASN A 35 -11.79 25.46 -7.46
C ASN A 35 -11.62 23.94 -7.57
N PRO A 36 -10.56 23.34 -7.01
CA PRO A 36 -10.27 21.93 -7.19
C PRO A 36 -11.33 21.06 -6.49
N ASP A 37 -11.85 20.08 -7.23
CA ASP A 37 -12.81 19.13 -6.69
C ASP A 37 -12.05 17.95 -6.05
N PRO A 38 -12.10 17.80 -4.72
CA PRO A 38 -11.38 16.72 -4.06
C PRO A 38 -11.83 15.32 -4.50
N VAL A 39 -13.09 15.16 -4.90
CA VAL A 39 -13.59 13.87 -5.36
C VAL A 39 -12.94 13.48 -6.69
N SER A 40 -12.85 14.42 -7.63
CA SER A 40 -12.18 14.17 -8.91
C SER A 40 -10.70 13.83 -8.75
N ILE A 41 -10.01 14.54 -7.86
CA ILE A 41 -8.59 14.30 -7.58
C ILE A 41 -8.41 12.90 -6.95
N ALA A 42 -9.26 12.56 -5.97
CA ALA A 42 -9.20 11.25 -5.32
C ALA A 42 -9.51 10.12 -6.32
N SER A 43 -10.43 10.34 -7.25
CA SER A 43 -10.76 9.36 -8.29
C SER A 43 -9.59 9.13 -9.26
N ALA A 44 -8.91 10.20 -9.66
CA ALA A 44 -7.72 10.11 -10.52
C ALA A 44 -6.57 9.39 -9.79
N SER A 45 -6.38 9.69 -8.50
CA SER A 45 -5.39 9.01 -7.67
C SER A 45 -5.70 7.51 -7.54
N LEU A 46 -6.96 7.17 -7.33
CA LEU A 46 -7.40 5.78 -7.26
C LEU A 46 -7.09 5.03 -8.55
N GLU A 47 -7.41 5.64 -9.69
CA GLU A 47 -7.15 5.01 -10.99
C GLU A 47 -5.65 4.77 -11.20
N SER A 48 -4.82 5.77 -10.91
CA SER A 48 -3.37 5.64 -10.99
C SER A 48 -2.84 4.53 -10.07
N MET A 49 -3.39 4.38 -8.88
CA MET A 49 -3.00 3.32 -7.95
C MET A 49 -3.43 1.94 -8.47
N ARG A 50 -4.63 1.83 -9.04
CA ARG A 50 -5.12 0.57 -9.62
C ARG A 50 -4.23 0.10 -10.77
N GLU A 51 -3.69 1.03 -11.57
CA GLU A 51 -2.75 0.70 -12.65
C GLU A 51 -1.46 0.05 -12.14
N GLN A 52 -1.04 0.34 -10.91
CA GLN A 52 0.13 -0.30 -10.30
C GLN A 52 -0.12 -1.76 -9.92
N ASN A 53 -1.39 -2.18 -9.86
CA ASN A 53 -1.81 -3.53 -9.53
C ASN A 53 -1.43 -3.93 -8.10
N ARG A 54 -0.15 -4.19 -7.83
CA ARG A 54 0.34 -4.63 -6.52
C ARG A 54 1.41 -3.68 -5.98
N LEU A 55 1.22 -3.25 -4.76
CA LEU A 55 2.16 -2.38 -4.07
C LEU A 55 2.95 -3.20 -3.04
N VAL A 56 4.25 -3.36 -3.24
CA VAL A 56 5.13 -3.94 -2.23
C VAL A 56 5.38 -2.87 -1.16
N VAL A 57 4.84 -3.08 0.02
CA VAL A 57 4.88 -2.10 1.11
C VAL A 57 6.01 -2.37 2.10
N PHE A 58 6.46 -3.62 2.17
CA PHE A 58 7.49 -4.06 3.13
C PHE A 58 8.14 -5.32 2.57
N ALA A 59 9.43 -5.50 2.85
CA ALA A 59 10.15 -6.73 2.54
C ALA A 59 11.06 -7.08 3.72
N ALA A 60 11.24 -8.38 3.95
CA ALA A 60 12.07 -8.86 5.04
C ALA A 60 12.79 -10.15 4.65
N ARG A 61 13.99 -10.33 5.16
CA ARG A 61 14.76 -11.56 5.01
C ARG A 61 14.63 -12.38 6.31
N TYR A 62 14.29 -13.65 6.13
CA TYR A 62 14.15 -14.61 7.23
C TYR A 62 15.13 -15.74 7.07
N VAL A 63 15.43 -16.44 8.17
CA VAL A 63 16.28 -17.63 8.15
C VAL A 63 15.55 -18.73 8.91
N ALA A 64 15.39 -19.86 8.25
CA ALA A 64 14.88 -21.07 8.89
C ALA A 64 16.06 -21.98 9.23
N VAL A 65 16.08 -22.49 10.47
CA VAL A 65 17.03 -23.53 10.89
C VAL A 65 16.19 -24.73 11.29
N VAL A 66 16.37 -25.84 10.59
CA VAL A 66 15.58 -27.05 10.77
C VAL A 66 16.52 -28.23 10.93
N THR A 67 16.27 -29.05 11.94
CA THR A 67 17.00 -30.31 12.16
C THR A 67 16.00 -31.44 12.12
N SER A 68 16.27 -32.41 11.25
CA SER A 68 15.50 -33.66 11.19
C SER A 68 16.38 -34.83 11.60
N THR A 69 15.77 -35.78 12.26
CA THR A 69 16.43 -37.03 12.70
C THR A 69 15.60 -38.22 12.22
N GLN A 70 16.27 -39.21 11.68
CA GLN A 70 15.67 -40.48 11.30
C GLN A 70 16.36 -41.58 12.07
N SER A 71 15.59 -42.48 12.64
CA SER A 71 16.12 -43.63 13.38
C SER A 71 15.55 -44.93 12.80
N ARG A 72 16.41 -45.93 12.59
CA ARG A 72 16.04 -47.21 12.07
C ARG A 72 16.99 -48.30 12.58
N PHE A 73 16.44 -49.35 13.14
CA PHE A 73 17.17 -50.50 13.69
C PHE A 73 18.27 -50.07 14.72
N GLY A 74 17.92 -49.09 15.57
CA GLY A 74 18.90 -48.62 16.58
C GLY A 74 19.97 -47.66 16.06
N LEU A 75 20.02 -47.46 14.74
CA LEU A 75 20.91 -46.47 14.11
C LEU A 75 20.17 -45.15 13.90
N SER A 76 20.86 -44.04 13.96
CA SER A 76 20.27 -42.71 13.73
C SER A 76 21.06 -41.92 12.70
N ALA A 77 20.32 -41.10 11.94
CA ALA A 77 20.88 -40.12 11.03
C ALA A 77 20.25 -38.77 11.36
N ARG A 78 21.07 -37.71 11.41
CA ARG A 78 20.61 -36.36 11.71
C ARG A 78 21.16 -35.39 10.67
N LYS A 79 20.31 -34.48 10.22
CA LYS A 79 20.71 -33.44 9.26
C LYS A 79 20.08 -32.11 9.63
N THR A 80 20.90 -31.03 9.62
CA THR A 80 20.46 -29.68 9.89
C THR A 80 20.54 -28.85 8.60
N LEU A 81 19.48 -28.11 8.31
CA LEU A 81 19.39 -27.23 7.16
C LEU A 81 19.22 -25.79 7.66
N ILE A 82 20.06 -24.87 7.17
CA ILE A 82 19.89 -23.42 7.33
C ILE A 82 19.45 -22.89 5.96
N MET A 83 18.26 -22.30 5.92
CA MET A 83 17.66 -21.83 4.66
C MET A 83 17.24 -20.36 4.82
N PRO A 84 17.95 -19.42 4.21
CA PRO A 84 17.49 -18.03 4.16
C PRO A 84 16.51 -17.83 3.00
N GLY A 85 15.58 -16.87 3.19
CA GLY A 85 14.61 -16.52 2.14
C GLY A 85 14.07 -15.13 2.33
N ASN A 86 13.75 -14.48 1.23
CA ASN A 86 13.16 -13.15 1.20
C ASN A 86 11.64 -13.26 1.06
N VAL A 87 10.95 -12.39 1.76
CA VAL A 87 9.48 -12.34 1.74
C VAL A 87 9.07 -10.91 1.49
N ARG A 88 8.13 -10.71 0.56
CA ARG A 88 7.52 -9.42 0.30
C ARG A 88 6.11 -9.39 0.87
N TYR A 89 5.69 -8.19 1.26
CA TYR A 89 4.33 -7.93 1.73
C TYR A 89 3.69 -6.99 0.73
N GLU A 90 2.60 -7.42 0.14
CA GLU A 90 1.97 -6.75 -1.00
C GLU A 90 0.53 -6.41 -0.69
N ILE A 91 0.08 -5.24 -1.14
CA ILE A 91 -1.33 -4.84 -1.12
C ILE A 91 -1.82 -4.88 -2.56
N ASP A 92 -2.94 -5.52 -2.79
CA ASP A 92 -3.58 -5.61 -4.10
C ASP A 92 -4.35 -4.31 -4.35
N LEU A 93 -3.72 -3.36 -5.03
CA LEU A 93 -4.36 -2.11 -5.39
C LEU A 93 -5.35 -2.27 -6.56
N GLY A 94 -5.17 -3.31 -7.38
CA GLY A 94 -6.10 -3.62 -8.47
C GLY A 94 -7.50 -3.98 -7.97
N ALA A 95 -7.59 -4.48 -6.73
CA ALA A 95 -8.87 -4.82 -6.11
C ALA A 95 -9.65 -3.59 -5.61
N LEU A 96 -9.03 -2.40 -5.56
CA LEU A 96 -9.71 -1.20 -5.09
C LEU A 96 -10.80 -0.74 -6.05
N SER A 97 -11.86 -0.20 -5.49
CA SER A 97 -13.01 0.31 -6.22
C SER A 97 -13.37 1.72 -5.72
N PRO A 98 -14.18 2.47 -6.46
CA PRO A 98 -14.63 3.79 -5.98
C PRO A 98 -15.34 3.75 -4.62
N ARG A 99 -15.92 2.61 -4.24
CA ARG A 99 -16.58 2.45 -2.94
C ARG A 99 -15.59 2.47 -1.76
N ASP A 100 -14.33 2.18 -2.04
CA ASP A 100 -13.27 2.10 -1.02
C ASP A 100 -12.65 3.46 -0.73
N VAL A 101 -13.01 4.49 -1.52
CA VAL A 101 -12.50 5.85 -1.37
C VAL A 101 -13.69 6.77 -1.12
N ARG A 102 -13.78 7.35 0.08
CA ARG A 102 -14.93 8.15 0.52
C ARG A 102 -14.48 9.53 0.98
N TRP A 103 -15.06 10.56 0.39
CA TRP A 103 -14.83 11.95 0.79
C TRP A 103 -15.99 12.42 1.68
N ASN A 104 -15.64 12.98 2.83
CA ASN A 104 -16.58 13.65 3.72
C ASN A 104 -16.30 15.15 3.66
N ALA A 105 -17.22 15.90 3.05
CA ALA A 105 -17.07 17.35 2.86
C ALA A 105 -17.17 18.14 4.18
N ALA A 106 -17.98 17.66 5.14
CA ALA A 106 -18.15 18.36 6.40
C ALA A 106 -16.89 18.35 7.26
N THR A 107 -16.16 17.21 7.27
CA THR A 107 -14.93 17.06 8.04
C THR A 107 -13.66 17.23 7.18
N ARG A 108 -13.81 17.46 5.87
CA ARG A 108 -12.71 17.54 4.90
C ARG A 108 -11.79 16.33 5.00
N ARG A 109 -12.39 15.15 5.17
CA ARG A 109 -11.66 13.89 5.39
C ARG A 109 -11.86 12.95 4.20
N LEU A 110 -10.75 12.41 3.71
CA LEU A 110 -10.74 11.32 2.73
C LEU A 110 -10.44 10.02 3.47
N THR A 111 -11.35 9.05 3.40
CA THR A 111 -11.15 7.73 3.99
C THR A 111 -10.93 6.72 2.87
N VAL A 112 -9.84 5.95 2.97
CA VAL A 112 -9.49 4.89 2.02
C VAL A 112 -9.48 3.55 2.75
N THR A 113 -10.20 2.56 2.21
CA THR A 113 -10.23 1.19 2.78
C THR A 113 -9.42 0.27 1.88
N LEU A 114 -8.36 -0.33 2.44
CA LEU A 114 -7.45 -1.23 1.71
C LEU A 114 -7.75 -2.69 2.00
N PRO A 115 -7.52 -3.59 1.04
CA PRO A 115 -7.44 -5.01 1.37
C PRO A 115 -6.23 -5.29 2.27
N PRO A 116 -6.29 -6.30 3.14
CA PRO A 116 -5.16 -6.61 4.01
C PRO A 116 -3.92 -7.02 3.22
N PRO A 117 -2.72 -6.72 3.75
CA PRO A 117 -1.50 -7.11 3.05
C PRO A 117 -1.35 -8.63 2.97
N ALA A 118 -0.92 -9.10 1.82
CA ALA A 118 -0.66 -10.52 1.56
C ALA A 118 0.85 -10.79 1.60
N VAL A 119 1.20 -12.00 2.02
CA VAL A 119 2.59 -12.47 2.07
C VAL A 119 2.92 -13.13 0.74
N ALA A 120 3.92 -12.62 0.02
CA ALA A 120 4.42 -13.14 -1.25
C ALA A 120 5.81 -13.76 -1.03
N GLY A 121 5.99 -15.00 -1.47
CA GLY A 121 7.20 -15.79 -1.24
C GLY A 121 6.94 -16.93 -0.29
N PRO A 122 7.99 -17.48 0.37
CA PRO A 122 9.39 -17.03 0.42
C PRO A 122 10.18 -17.32 -0.86
N GLU A 123 10.99 -16.38 -1.27
CA GLU A 123 11.99 -16.58 -2.32
C GLU A 123 13.28 -17.07 -1.65
N VAL A 124 13.55 -18.36 -1.78
CA VAL A 124 14.69 -19.00 -1.14
C VAL A 124 15.99 -18.62 -1.85
N ASP A 125 16.97 -18.22 -1.06
CA ASP A 125 18.32 -17.94 -1.56
C ASP A 125 19.08 -19.27 -1.63
N MET A 126 19.03 -19.92 -2.78
CA MET A 126 19.61 -21.25 -2.98
C MET A 126 21.13 -21.27 -2.77
N ALA A 127 21.82 -20.17 -3.10
CA ALA A 127 23.27 -20.06 -2.95
C ALA A 127 23.71 -19.94 -1.47
N ALA A 128 22.79 -19.49 -0.63
CA ALA A 128 23.08 -19.28 0.79
C ALA A 128 22.56 -20.41 1.67
N ILE A 129 22.03 -21.48 1.08
CA ILE A 129 21.64 -22.67 1.86
C ILE A 129 22.91 -23.32 2.44
N ARG A 130 22.80 -23.75 3.70
CA ARG A 130 23.87 -24.51 4.38
C ARG A 130 23.26 -25.78 4.96
N GLU A 131 23.94 -26.89 4.74
CA GLU A 131 23.55 -28.18 5.25
C GLU A 131 24.67 -28.74 6.13
N TYR A 132 24.28 -29.32 7.24
CA TYR A 132 25.21 -29.95 8.19
C TYR A 132 24.73 -31.36 8.48
N ASP A 133 25.56 -32.34 8.10
CA ASP A 133 25.28 -33.75 8.36
C ASP A 133 25.85 -34.14 9.70
N GLY A 134 25.06 -34.80 10.54
CA GLY A 134 25.52 -35.38 11.80
C GLY A 134 26.23 -36.69 11.62
N GLY A 135 26.37 -37.16 10.38
CA GLY A 135 27.01 -38.45 10.10
C GLY A 135 26.17 -39.64 10.54
N GLY A 136 26.82 -40.75 10.67
CA GLY A 136 26.24 -41.99 11.17
C GLY A 136 26.11 -43.09 10.10
N VAL A 137 26.13 -44.33 10.59
CA VAL A 137 26.11 -45.51 9.74
C VAL A 137 24.83 -45.55 8.88
N LEU A 138 23.68 -45.15 9.42
CA LEU A 138 22.42 -45.12 8.69
C LEU A 138 22.49 -44.19 7.47
N MET A 139 23.18 -43.02 7.62
CA MET A 139 23.37 -42.07 6.51
C MET A 139 24.18 -42.70 5.36
N ALA A 140 25.21 -43.49 5.70
CA ALA A 140 26.10 -44.12 4.71
C ALA A 140 25.49 -45.34 4.02
N LEU A 141 24.57 -46.02 4.65
CA LEU A 141 24.05 -47.31 4.17
C LEU A 141 22.60 -47.24 3.62
N SER A 142 21.97 -46.04 3.56
CA SER A 142 20.58 -45.93 3.14
C SER A 142 20.28 -44.59 2.48
N ASP A 143 19.08 -44.43 1.93
CA ASP A 143 18.56 -43.20 1.35
C ASP A 143 18.12 -42.17 2.42
N ALA A 144 18.51 -42.37 3.68
CA ALA A 144 18.11 -41.49 4.78
C ALA A 144 18.50 -40.03 4.53
N GLY A 145 19.65 -39.79 3.89
CA GLY A 145 20.09 -38.44 3.53
C GLY A 145 19.08 -37.70 2.65
N THR A 146 18.67 -38.34 1.57
CA THR A 146 17.72 -37.75 0.62
C THR A 146 16.36 -37.50 1.27
N ALA A 147 15.88 -38.44 2.10
CA ALA A 147 14.61 -38.28 2.81
C ALA A 147 14.67 -37.13 3.81
N LEU A 148 15.80 -36.98 4.54
CA LEU A 148 16.01 -35.89 5.48
C LEU A 148 16.10 -34.53 4.75
N ASP A 149 16.70 -34.48 3.55
CA ASP A 149 16.78 -33.26 2.75
C ASP A 149 15.38 -32.77 2.35
N ALA A 150 14.57 -33.67 1.82
CA ALA A 150 13.20 -33.32 1.41
C ALA A 150 12.39 -32.83 2.62
N ALA A 151 12.49 -33.53 3.75
CA ALA A 151 11.79 -33.17 4.98
C ALA A 151 12.25 -31.79 5.50
N ASN A 152 13.57 -31.57 5.53
CA ASN A 152 14.16 -30.31 6.00
C ASN A 152 13.75 -29.14 5.11
N ARG A 153 13.80 -29.30 3.78
CA ARG A 153 13.41 -28.23 2.85
C ARG A 153 11.94 -27.84 3.03
N LYS A 154 11.06 -28.82 3.13
CA LYS A 154 9.63 -28.58 3.36
C LYS A 154 9.40 -27.87 4.70
N ALA A 155 10.05 -28.34 5.75
CA ALA A 155 9.93 -27.77 7.08
C ALA A 155 10.51 -26.33 7.14
N ALA A 156 11.63 -26.08 6.44
CA ALA A 156 12.26 -24.77 6.37
C ALA A 156 11.37 -23.75 5.64
N GLN A 157 10.79 -24.15 4.51
CA GLN A 157 9.86 -23.26 3.80
C GLN A 157 8.66 -22.91 4.68
N ALA A 158 8.14 -23.92 5.38
CA ALA A 158 7.05 -23.68 6.33
C ALA A 158 7.48 -22.75 7.50
N UNK A 159 8.68 -22.67 7.87
CA UNK A 159 9.17 -21.93 8.79
C UNK A 159 9.27 -20.62 8.46
N LEU A 160 9.83 -20.42 7.31
CA LEU A 160 9.91 -19.07 6.78
C LEU A 160 8.52 -18.41 6.68
N LEU A 161 7.57 -19.13 6.16
CA LEU A 161 6.20 -18.64 6.00
C LEU A 161 5.54 -18.32 7.35
N ARG A 162 5.74 -19.15 8.36
CA ARG A 162 5.21 -18.88 9.70
C ARG A 162 5.83 -17.61 10.30
N GLN A 163 7.14 -17.42 10.14
CA GLN A 163 7.83 -16.22 10.60
C GLN A 163 7.26 -14.98 9.91
N ALA A 164 7.07 -15.06 8.60
CA ALA A 164 6.55 -13.96 7.80
C ALA A 164 5.11 -13.58 8.19
N LYS A 165 4.29 -14.57 8.56
CA LYS A 165 2.91 -14.32 8.99
C LYS A 165 2.79 -13.95 10.47
N GLY A 166 3.90 -13.76 11.15
CA GLY A 166 3.91 -13.33 12.55
C GLY A 166 3.27 -11.96 12.75
N ALA A 167 2.84 -11.68 13.97
CA ALA A 167 2.10 -10.45 14.28
C ALA A 167 2.94 -9.18 14.00
N LEU A 168 4.23 -9.20 14.34
CA LEU A 168 5.09 -8.03 14.17
C LEU A 168 5.32 -7.68 12.68
N PRO A 169 5.78 -8.60 11.81
CA PRO A 169 5.95 -8.24 10.40
C PRO A 169 4.63 -7.84 9.72
N MET A 170 3.52 -8.49 10.05
CA MET A 170 2.22 -8.10 9.49
C MET A 170 1.82 -6.69 9.93
N ARG A 171 2.10 -6.31 11.19
CA ARG A 171 1.84 -4.94 11.66
C ARG A 171 2.72 -3.93 10.91
N LEU A 172 4.02 -4.22 10.76
CA LEU A 172 4.95 -3.35 10.01
C LEU A 172 4.49 -3.15 8.57
N ALA A 173 4.01 -4.22 7.93
CA ALA A 173 3.48 -4.16 6.56
C ALA A 173 2.22 -3.27 6.49
N ARG A 174 1.31 -3.40 7.47
CA ARG A 174 0.12 -2.54 7.55
C ARG A 174 0.50 -1.07 7.71
N ASP A 175 1.40 -0.78 8.65
CA ASP A 175 1.83 0.59 8.92
C ASP A 175 2.52 1.21 7.70
N ALA A 176 3.37 0.45 7.02
CA ALA A 176 4.04 0.91 5.80
C ALA A 176 3.02 1.17 4.67
N GLY A 177 2.08 0.24 4.50
CA GLY A 177 1.02 0.37 3.51
C GLY A 177 0.13 1.59 3.75
N ARG A 178 -0.27 1.77 5.01
CA ARG A 178 -1.09 2.92 5.41
C ARG A 178 -0.39 4.22 5.03
N ARG A 179 0.87 4.39 5.45
CA ARG A 179 1.63 5.60 5.15
C ARG A 179 1.86 5.82 3.65
N ALA A 180 2.10 4.75 2.89
CA ALA A 180 2.32 4.87 1.44
C ALA A 180 1.06 5.37 0.74
N VAL A 181 -0.09 4.78 1.05
CA VAL A 181 -1.37 5.14 0.42
C VAL A 181 -1.83 6.53 0.88
N GLU A 182 -1.66 6.86 2.17
CA GLU A 182 -1.97 8.21 2.67
C GLU A 182 -1.23 9.27 1.86
N ARG A 183 0.08 9.09 1.65
CA ARG A 183 0.86 10.04 0.85
C ARG A 183 0.39 10.12 -0.60
N SER A 184 0.04 8.98 -1.19
CA SER A 184 -0.41 8.93 -2.60
C SER A 184 -1.69 9.72 -2.85
N PHE A 185 -2.57 9.81 -1.85
CA PHE A 185 -3.77 10.64 -1.93
C PHE A 185 -3.52 12.06 -1.43
N ALA A 186 -2.75 12.23 -0.37
CA ALA A 186 -2.54 13.55 0.24
C ALA A 186 -1.75 14.49 -0.69
N MET A 187 -0.75 13.97 -1.40
CA MET A 187 0.11 14.80 -2.25
C MET A 187 -0.64 15.51 -3.38
N PRO A 188 -1.46 14.81 -4.20
CA PRO A 188 -2.23 15.50 -5.26
C PRO A 188 -3.25 16.49 -4.70
N LEU A 189 -3.89 16.18 -3.58
CA LEU A 189 -4.85 17.06 -2.94
C LEU A 189 -4.16 18.34 -2.42
N ALA A 190 -2.99 18.18 -1.79
CA ALA A 190 -2.20 19.32 -1.31
C ALA A 190 -1.69 20.18 -2.48
N ALA A 191 -1.26 19.54 -3.58
CA ALA A 191 -0.81 20.26 -4.78
C ALA A 191 -1.94 21.12 -5.39
N ALA A 192 -3.19 20.68 -5.20
CA ALA A 192 -4.37 21.44 -5.63
C ALA A 192 -4.81 22.51 -4.62
N GLY A 193 -4.03 22.73 -3.55
CA GLY A 193 -4.34 23.73 -2.53
C GLY A 193 -5.35 23.28 -1.50
N LEU A 194 -5.65 22.00 -1.46
CA LEU A 194 -6.52 21.42 -0.44
C LEU A 194 -5.68 20.91 0.73
N ASP A 195 -6.26 20.91 1.91
CA ASP A 195 -5.62 20.39 3.12
C ASP A 195 -6.56 19.36 3.77
N PRO A 196 -6.68 18.17 3.16
CA PRO A 196 -7.57 17.15 3.68
C PRO A 196 -6.89 16.28 4.73
N ALA A 197 -7.66 15.78 5.68
CA ALA A 197 -7.24 14.69 6.53
C ALA A 197 -7.43 13.38 5.73
N VAL A 198 -6.33 12.73 5.34
CA VAL A 198 -6.41 11.43 4.67
C VAL A 198 -6.25 10.35 5.75
N THR A 199 -7.19 9.43 5.82
CA THR A 199 -7.19 8.31 6.76
C THR A 199 -7.28 7.00 5.97
N VAL A 200 -6.33 6.09 6.22
CA VAL A 200 -6.31 4.78 5.57
C VAL A 200 -6.52 3.69 6.61
N ARG A 201 -7.43 2.75 6.33
CA ARG A 201 -7.70 1.58 7.19
C ARG A 201 -7.73 0.32 6.33
N PHE A 202 -7.61 -0.82 6.99
CA PHE A 202 -7.76 -2.10 6.29
C PHE A 202 -9.17 -2.65 6.48
N ALA A 203 -9.64 -3.41 5.48
CA ALA A 203 -11.01 -3.94 5.47
C ALA A 203 -11.28 -4.91 6.63
N ASP A 204 -10.25 -5.55 7.15
CA ASP A 204 -10.34 -6.48 8.27
C ASP A 204 -10.14 -5.81 9.64
N GLU A 205 -9.97 -4.49 9.67
CA GLU A 205 -9.91 -3.73 10.94
C GLU A 205 -11.32 -3.30 11.36
N PRO A 206 -11.59 -3.27 12.67
CA PRO A 206 -12.89 -2.77 13.13
C PRO A 206 -13.12 -1.35 12.64
N ALA A 207 -14.35 -1.04 12.30
CA ALA A 207 -14.70 0.33 11.92
C ALA A 207 -14.31 1.24 13.09
N ALA A 208 -13.53 2.28 12.79
CA ALA A 208 -13.27 3.30 13.80
C ALA A 208 -14.65 3.84 14.23
N SER A 209 -14.93 3.75 15.52
CA SER A 209 -16.09 4.44 16.04
C SER A 209 -15.86 5.93 15.74
N ASP A 210 -16.63 6.46 14.82
CA ASP A 210 -16.66 7.91 14.62
C ASP A 210 -17.04 8.49 15.97
N GLY A 211 -16.05 9.00 16.69
CA GLY A 211 -16.27 9.57 18.01
C GLY A 211 -17.32 10.66 17.94
N GLU A 212 -18.34 10.51 18.77
CA GLU A 212 -19.36 11.53 19.01
C GLU A 212 -18.70 12.83 19.46
#